data_54af78b381433e2acdfbced402ef878f
#
_entry.id   54af78b381433e2acdfbced402ef878f
#
_cell.length_a   1.000
_cell.length_b   1.000
_cell.length_c   1.000
_cell.angle_alpha   90.00
_cell.angle_beta   90.00
_cell.angle_gamma   90.00
#
_symmetry.space_group_name_H-M   'P 1'
#
loop_
_entity.id
_entity.type
_entity.pdbx_description
1 polymer ?
#
loop_
_entity_poly.entity_id
_entity_poly.type
_entity_poly.pdbx_seq_one_letter_code
_entity_poly.pdbx_strand_id
1 'polypeptide(L)'
;VTMNYRIGVYGWFTHPALRTGRPGDELNDSGNFGLLDIIHALNWVQSNIKAFGGDPGNITLSGESSGASNVAFLLHSKLAAPLFHKAFLSSAYPFAASHERGDKSAEAALINMLVYSKTGANQKAAQTTRQQMSREQVAGFLRSQDHRTLYAGYRRPDGKGMMDWGDLDQDNIPAKYRRRGKPEFCYGY
;
A
#
# COMPACT_ATOMS: atom_id res chain seq x y z
N VAL A 1 22.36 5.47 7.09
CA VAL A 1 21.78 5.33 5.74
C VAL A 1 20.31 5.70 5.80
N THR A 2 19.85 6.50 4.86
CA THR A 2 18.43 6.81 4.63
C THR A 2 18.00 6.28 3.28
N MET A 3 16.72 5.94 3.14
CA MET A 3 16.20 5.39 1.89
C MET A 3 14.82 5.97 1.57
N ASN A 4 14.51 6.08 0.30
CA ASN A 4 13.17 6.32 -0.21
C ASN A 4 12.59 5.00 -0.72
N TYR A 5 11.35 4.73 -0.40
CA TYR A 5 10.58 3.57 -0.89
C TYR A 5 9.30 4.06 -1.56
N ARG A 6 8.72 3.26 -2.43
CA ARG A 6 7.46 3.62 -3.09
C ARG A 6 6.35 3.79 -2.07
N ILE A 7 5.54 4.83 -2.25
CA ILE A 7 4.43 5.21 -1.38
C ILE A 7 3.10 5.22 -2.14
N GLY A 8 2.00 5.29 -1.39
CA GLY A 8 0.65 5.37 -1.94
C GLY A 8 0.35 4.20 -2.87
N VAL A 9 -0.32 4.47 -3.99
CA VAL A 9 -0.70 3.48 -5.00
C VAL A 9 0.48 2.74 -5.62
N TYR A 10 1.67 3.33 -5.64
CA TYR A 10 2.86 2.67 -6.16
C TYR A 10 3.51 1.70 -5.18
N GLY A 11 3.30 1.90 -3.90
CA GLY A 11 3.84 1.07 -2.83
C GLY A 11 2.91 -0.02 -2.34
N TRP A 12 1.61 0.23 -2.37
CA TRP A 12 0.61 -0.64 -1.73
C TRP A 12 -0.69 -0.79 -2.53
N PHE A 13 -0.59 -1.06 -3.82
CA PHE A 13 -1.75 -1.35 -4.66
C PHE A 13 -1.76 -2.82 -5.07
N THR A 14 -2.90 -3.48 -4.87
CA THR A 14 -3.17 -4.82 -5.40
C THR A 14 -4.56 -4.84 -6.03
N HIS A 15 -4.72 -5.62 -7.09
CA HIS A 15 -6.01 -5.87 -7.71
C HIS A 15 -6.03 -7.31 -8.26
N PRO A 16 -7.13 -8.08 -8.16
CA PRO A 16 -7.20 -9.44 -8.65
C PRO A 16 -6.77 -9.61 -10.11
N ALA A 17 -7.08 -8.62 -10.96
CA ALA A 17 -6.69 -8.65 -12.37
C ALA A 17 -5.17 -8.53 -12.61
N LEU A 18 -4.41 -7.95 -11.67
CA LEU A 18 -2.96 -7.77 -11.79
C LEU A 18 -2.17 -8.97 -11.26
N ARG A 19 -2.74 -9.74 -10.35
CA ARG A 19 -2.06 -10.90 -9.76
C ARG A 19 -2.01 -12.04 -10.77
N THR A 20 -0.87 -12.70 -10.88
CA THR A 20 -0.68 -13.82 -11.82
C THR A 20 -1.15 -15.14 -11.25
N GLY A 21 -1.05 -15.33 -9.93
CA GLY A 21 -1.31 -16.58 -9.23
C GLY A 21 -0.32 -17.69 -9.58
N ARG A 22 0.81 -17.35 -10.22
CA ARG A 22 1.82 -18.32 -10.63
C ARG A 22 2.79 -18.60 -9.50
N PRO A 23 3.24 -19.84 -9.32
CA PRO A 23 4.36 -20.14 -8.43
C PRO A 23 5.59 -19.28 -8.79
N GLY A 24 6.18 -18.63 -7.79
CA GLY A 24 7.32 -17.71 -7.95
C GLY A 24 6.94 -16.23 -8.11
N ASP A 25 5.67 -15.91 -8.32
CA ASP A 25 5.19 -14.52 -8.44
C ASP A 25 4.56 -13.99 -7.14
N GLU A 26 4.64 -14.72 -6.04
CA GLU A 26 3.96 -14.37 -4.78
C GLU A 26 4.33 -12.97 -4.28
N LEU A 27 5.58 -12.56 -4.46
CA LEU A 27 6.04 -11.22 -4.07
C LEU A 27 5.45 -10.13 -4.98
N ASN A 28 5.38 -10.38 -6.29
CA ASN A 28 4.76 -9.46 -7.24
C ASN A 28 3.24 -9.36 -7.04
N ASP A 29 2.61 -10.47 -6.66
CA ASP A 29 1.18 -10.54 -6.38
C ASP A 29 0.81 -9.98 -5.01
N SER A 30 1.77 -9.75 -4.12
CA SER A 30 1.53 -9.29 -2.75
C SER A 30 0.96 -7.89 -2.64
N GLY A 31 1.26 -7.01 -3.61
CA GLY A 31 0.93 -5.59 -3.53
C GLY A 31 1.74 -4.80 -2.49
N ASN A 32 2.73 -5.41 -1.83
CA ASN A 32 3.54 -4.80 -0.77
C ASN A 32 4.87 -4.23 -1.31
N PHE A 33 4.82 -3.53 -2.42
CA PHE A 33 6.02 -3.07 -3.13
C PHE A 33 6.87 -2.10 -2.31
N GLY A 34 6.26 -1.27 -1.45
CA GLY A 34 7.01 -0.39 -0.54
C GLY A 34 7.84 -1.18 0.48
N LEU A 35 7.31 -2.27 1.02
CA LEU A 35 8.08 -3.16 1.91
C LEU A 35 9.18 -3.92 1.16
N LEU A 36 8.92 -4.34 -0.06
CA LEU A 36 9.91 -4.99 -0.92
C LEU A 36 11.06 -4.05 -1.28
N ASP A 37 10.77 -2.75 -1.50
CA ASP A 37 11.79 -1.73 -1.71
C ASP A 37 12.72 -1.60 -0.48
N ILE A 38 12.14 -1.61 0.73
CA ILE A 38 12.93 -1.56 1.98
C ILE A 38 13.77 -2.83 2.14
N ILE A 39 13.23 -4.00 1.85
CA ILE A 39 13.98 -5.26 1.88
C ILE A 39 15.14 -5.21 0.86
N HIS A 40 14.89 -4.70 -0.33
CA HIS A 40 15.94 -4.53 -1.34
C HIS A 40 17.06 -3.59 -0.86
N ALA A 41 16.68 -2.45 -0.27
CA ALA A 41 17.65 -1.51 0.30
C ALA A 41 18.45 -2.13 1.47
N LEU A 42 17.80 -2.93 2.33
CA LEU A 42 18.50 -3.64 3.40
C LEU A 42 19.52 -4.67 2.87
N ASN A 43 19.19 -5.39 1.80
CA ASN A 43 20.13 -6.27 1.11
C ASN A 43 21.33 -5.50 0.59
N TRP A 44 21.10 -4.31 0.00
CA TRP A 44 22.17 -3.45 -0.44
C TRP A 44 23.06 -3.00 0.73
N VAL A 45 22.46 -2.59 1.85
CA VAL A 45 23.19 -2.21 3.06
C VAL A 45 24.05 -3.37 3.56
N GLN A 46 23.48 -4.56 3.68
CA GLN A 46 24.23 -5.77 4.08
C GLN A 46 25.46 -6.00 3.21
N SER A 47 25.32 -5.85 1.89
CA SER A 47 26.38 -6.13 0.94
C SER A 47 27.46 -5.04 0.87
N ASN A 48 27.13 -3.79 1.21
CA ASN A 48 27.99 -2.65 0.90
C ASN A 48 28.46 -1.84 2.11
N ILE A 49 27.76 -1.91 3.25
CA ILE A 49 27.97 -0.97 4.36
C ILE A 49 29.40 -1.02 4.95
N LYS A 50 30.07 -2.15 4.83
CA LYS A 50 31.46 -2.31 5.27
C LYS A 50 32.39 -1.34 4.54
N ALA A 51 32.17 -1.07 3.24
CA ALA A 51 32.97 -0.12 2.47
C ALA A 51 32.79 1.33 2.93
N PHE A 52 31.73 1.61 3.69
CA PHE A 52 31.44 2.91 4.28
C PHE A 52 31.78 2.97 5.80
N GLY A 53 32.52 2.00 6.31
CA GLY A 53 32.92 1.95 7.71
C GLY A 53 31.85 1.42 8.67
N GLY A 54 30.73 0.89 8.15
CA GLY A 54 29.67 0.28 8.94
C GLY A 54 29.88 -1.21 9.18
N ASP A 55 29.11 -1.76 10.10
CA ASP A 55 29.12 -3.17 10.45
C ASP A 55 27.85 -3.86 9.94
N PRO A 56 27.93 -4.75 8.94
CA PRO A 56 26.79 -5.50 8.42
C PRO A 56 26.19 -6.47 9.46
N GLY A 57 26.96 -6.83 10.50
CA GLY A 57 26.49 -7.64 11.64
C GLY A 57 25.79 -6.83 12.73
N ASN A 58 25.64 -5.50 12.58
CA ASN A 58 25.05 -4.63 13.60
C ASN A 58 24.16 -3.54 12.99
N ILE A 59 23.16 -3.93 12.20
CA ILE A 59 22.21 -3.02 11.54
C ILE A 59 21.02 -2.79 12.46
N THR A 60 20.73 -1.51 12.74
CA THR A 60 19.48 -1.07 13.39
C THR A 60 18.56 -0.47 12.35
N LEU A 61 17.37 -1.04 12.18
CA LEU A 61 16.32 -0.49 11.34
C LEU A 61 15.46 0.47 12.16
N SER A 62 15.29 1.70 11.71
CA SER A 62 14.47 2.69 12.41
C SER A 62 13.47 3.36 11.50
N GLY A 63 12.35 3.79 12.07
CA GLY A 63 11.31 4.51 11.37
C GLY A 63 10.46 5.34 12.31
N GLU A 64 9.84 6.38 11.73
CA GLU A 64 8.89 7.25 12.40
C GLU A 64 7.54 7.16 11.66
N SER A 65 6.40 7.21 12.40
CA SER A 65 5.04 7.18 11.88
C SER A 65 4.82 6.00 10.91
N SER A 66 4.52 6.26 9.64
CA SER A 66 4.37 5.22 8.61
C SER A 66 5.66 4.41 8.41
N GLY A 67 6.84 5.04 8.56
CA GLY A 67 8.12 4.34 8.55
C GLY A 67 8.26 3.35 9.71
N ALA A 68 7.81 3.73 10.90
CA ALA A 68 7.78 2.84 12.05
C ALA A 68 6.77 1.68 11.85
N SER A 69 5.65 1.94 11.20
CA SER A 69 4.68 0.89 10.82
C SER A 69 5.32 -0.12 9.85
N ASN A 70 6.09 0.36 8.87
CA ASN A 70 6.84 -0.53 7.97
C ASN A 70 7.88 -1.37 8.73
N VAL A 71 8.61 -0.78 9.68
CA VAL A 71 9.53 -1.53 10.55
C VAL A 71 8.79 -2.62 11.32
N ALA A 72 7.59 -2.32 11.87
CA ALA A 72 6.77 -3.29 12.57
C ALA A 72 6.39 -4.49 11.67
N PHE A 73 6.01 -4.24 10.41
CA PHE A 73 5.73 -5.33 9.45
C PHE A 73 6.99 -6.12 9.11
N LEU A 74 8.13 -5.47 8.95
CA LEU A 74 9.39 -6.12 8.63
C LEU A 74 9.91 -7.02 9.76
N LEU A 75 9.60 -6.72 11.04
CA LEU A 75 9.87 -7.60 12.17
C LEU A 75 9.18 -8.96 12.06
N HIS A 76 8.03 -9.02 11.35
CA HIS A 76 7.31 -10.27 11.11
C HIS A 76 7.63 -10.91 9.74
N SER A 77 8.49 -10.29 8.95
CA SER A 77 8.85 -10.77 7.62
C SER A 77 10.02 -11.73 7.65
N LYS A 78 9.81 -12.96 7.20
CA LYS A 78 10.92 -13.93 7.04
C LYS A 78 11.98 -13.46 6.05
N LEU A 79 11.62 -12.62 5.08
CA LEU A 79 12.55 -12.05 4.10
C LEU A 79 13.45 -10.97 4.71
N ALA A 80 12.92 -10.22 5.69
CA ALA A 80 13.65 -9.13 6.32
C ALA A 80 14.41 -9.57 7.57
N ALA A 81 13.98 -10.63 8.24
CA ALA A 81 14.56 -11.09 9.50
C ALA A 81 16.09 -11.24 9.50
N PRO A 82 16.76 -11.74 8.44
CA PRO A 82 18.21 -11.85 8.43
C PRO A 82 18.94 -10.55 8.09
N LEU A 83 18.24 -9.46 7.76
CA LEU A 83 18.82 -8.25 7.18
C LEU A 83 19.08 -7.13 8.18
N PHE A 84 18.56 -7.24 9.40
CA PHE A 84 18.80 -6.28 10.48
C PHE A 84 18.78 -6.99 11.85
N HIS A 85 19.36 -6.36 12.85
CA HIS A 85 19.64 -6.96 14.16
C HIS A 85 18.85 -6.30 15.28
N LYS A 86 18.48 -5.04 15.08
CA LYS A 86 17.78 -4.21 16.06
C LYS A 86 16.74 -3.37 15.34
N ALA A 87 15.69 -2.98 16.06
CA ALA A 87 14.65 -2.10 15.53
C ALA A 87 14.35 -0.96 16.52
N PHE A 88 14.12 0.23 15.99
CA PHE A 88 13.61 1.37 16.73
C PHE A 88 12.38 1.94 16.02
N LEU A 89 11.26 2.01 16.74
CA LEU A 89 9.98 2.44 16.22
C LEU A 89 9.52 3.68 16.98
N SER A 90 9.29 4.77 16.28
CA SER A 90 8.71 5.98 16.82
C SER A 90 7.31 6.17 16.27
N SER A 91 6.29 6.22 17.15
CA SER A 91 4.89 6.45 16.78
C SER A 91 4.33 5.45 15.74
N ALA A 92 4.71 4.17 15.83
CA ALA A 92 4.23 3.14 14.94
C ALA A 92 2.71 2.93 15.10
N TYR A 93 2.00 2.84 13.97
CA TYR A 93 0.61 2.41 13.91
C TYR A 93 0.47 1.32 12.84
N PRO A 94 0.90 0.08 13.12
CA PRO A 94 0.86 -1.00 12.17
C PRO A 94 -0.60 -1.40 11.91
N PHE A 95 -1.02 -1.20 10.68
CA PHE A 95 -2.36 -1.52 10.22
C PHE A 95 -2.29 -2.45 9.01
N ALA A 96 -2.75 -3.67 9.18
CA ALA A 96 -2.83 -4.66 8.12
C ALA A 96 -4.27 -4.84 7.63
N ALA A 97 -4.47 -4.87 6.33
CA ALA A 97 -5.73 -5.21 5.72
C ALA A 97 -5.69 -6.64 5.15
N SER A 98 -6.83 -7.33 5.15
CA SER A 98 -6.95 -8.60 4.44
C SER A 98 -6.90 -8.38 2.92
N HIS A 99 -6.52 -9.44 2.17
CA HIS A 99 -6.59 -9.39 0.71
C HIS A 99 -7.98 -9.03 0.19
N GLU A 100 -9.03 -9.59 0.78
CA GLU A 100 -10.41 -9.30 0.40
C GLU A 100 -10.74 -7.81 0.53
N ARG A 101 -10.28 -7.18 1.60
CA ARG A 101 -10.46 -5.76 1.80
C ARG A 101 -9.66 -4.92 0.81
N GLY A 102 -8.40 -5.30 0.58
CA GLY A 102 -7.57 -4.67 -0.45
C GLY A 102 -8.23 -4.74 -1.82
N ASP A 103 -8.82 -5.89 -2.17
CA ASP A 103 -9.52 -6.11 -3.44
C ASP A 103 -10.77 -5.24 -3.57
N LYS A 104 -11.57 -5.11 -2.51
CA LYS A 104 -12.73 -4.21 -2.48
C LYS A 104 -12.32 -2.75 -2.65
N SER A 105 -11.25 -2.32 -1.98
CA SER A 105 -10.72 -0.96 -2.11
C SER A 105 -10.18 -0.69 -3.52
N ALA A 106 -9.47 -1.65 -4.09
CA ALA A 106 -8.93 -1.54 -5.45
C ALA A 106 -10.04 -1.51 -6.51
N GLU A 107 -11.12 -2.27 -6.32
CA GLU A 107 -12.28 -2.24 -7.20
C GLU A 107 -13.00 -0.88 -7.14
N ALA A 108 -13.17 -0.31 -5.94
CA ALA A 108 -13.72 1.03 -5.78
C ALA A 108 -12.83 2.11 -6.44
N ALA A 109 -11.51 1.99 -6.26
CA ALA A 109 -10.55 2.87 -6.91
C ALA A 109 -10.62 2.76 -8.44
N LEU A 110 -10.74 1.55 -8.99
CA LEU A 110 -10.92 1.32 -10.42
C LEU A 110 -12.15 2.04 -10.98
N ILE A 111 -13.29 1.95 -10.28
CA ILE A 111 -14.51 2.68 -10.69
C ILE A 111 -14.27 4.19 -10.75
N ASN A 112 -13.59 4.76 -9.73
CA ASN A 112 -13.25 6.18 -9.73
C ASN A 112 -12.29 6.55 -10.88
N MET A 113 -11.32 5.70 -11.18
CA MET A 113 -10.41 5.89 -12.32
C MET A 113 -11.16 5.89 -13.65
N LEU A 114 -12.14 4.98 -13.83
CA LEU A 114 -12.99 4.94 -15.03
C LEU A 114 -13.80 6.22 -15.20
N VAL A 115 -14.33 6.78 -14.10
CA VAL A 115 -15.03 8.07 -14.14
C VAL A 115 -14.05 9.20 -14.50
N TYR A 116 -12.90 9.26 -13.84
CA TYR A 116 -11.92 10.31 -14.06
C TYR A 116 -11.35 10.31 -15.49
N SER A 117 -11.08 9.14 -16.04
CA SER A 117 -10.59 8.95 -17.42
C SER A 117 -11.69 9.16 -18.48
N LYS A 118 -12.93 9.50 -18.06
CA LYS A 118 -14.11 9.64 -18.92
C LYS A 118 -14.50 8.36 -19.70
N THR A 119 -13.99 7.21 -19.27
CA THR A 119 -14.40 5.89 -19.80
C THR A 119 -15.81 5.53 -19.31
N GLY A 120 -16.23 6.09 -18.17
CA GLY A 120 -17.62 6.07 -17.68
C GLY A 120 -18.08 7.49 -17.35
N ALA A 121 -19.25 7.89 -17.84
CA ALA A 121 -19.78 9.25 -17.67
C ALA A 121 -20.07 9.62 -16.20
N ASN A 122 -20.34 8.63 -15.36
CA ASN A 122 -20.60 8.75 -13.93
C ASN A 122 -20.36 7.40 -13.24
N GLN A 123 -20.52 7.33 -11.93
CA GLN A 123 -20.31 6.12 -11.13
C GLN A 123 -21.11 4.90 -11.64
N LYS A 124 -22.39 5.10 -11.97
CA LYS A 124 -23.25 4.01 -12.48
C LYS A 124 -22.77 3.50 -13.84
N ALA A 125 -22.44 4.40 -14.75
CA ALA A 125 -21.91 4.04 -16.07
C ALA A 125 -20.54 3.34 -15.94
N ALA A 126 -19.66 3.82 -15.06
CA ALA A 126 -18.36 3.20 -14.77
C ALA A 126 -18.52 1.78 -14.21
N GLN A 127 -19.47 1.56 -13.29
CA GLN A 127 -19.78 0.23 -12.79
C GLN A 127 -20.27 -0.71 -13.90
N THR A 128 -21.15 -0.24 -14.78
CA THR A 128 -21.61 -1.02 -15.93
C THR A 128 -20.44 -1.35 -16.86
N THR A 129 -19.60 -0.36 -17.20
CA THR A 129 -18.38 -0.58 -18.00
C THR A 129 -17.48 -1.63 -17.35
N ARG A 130 -17.22 -1.49 -16.04
CA ARG A 130 -16.38 -2.44 -15.29
C ARG A 130 -16.92 -3.87 -15.34
N GLN A 131 -18.23 -4.06 -15.22
CA GLN A 131 -18.87 -5.38 -15.29
C GLN A 131 -18.69 -6.07 -16.66
N GLN A 132 -18.51 -5.29 -17.71
CA GLN A 132 -18.28 -5.79 -19.08
C GLN A 132 -16.80 -6.05 -19.39
N MET A 133 -15.89 -5.56 -18.56
CA MET A 133 -14.44 -5.74 -18.77
C MET A 133 -13.98 -7.14 -18.36
N SER A 134 -13.21 -7.79 -19.24
CA SER A 134 -12.46 -8.97 -18.89
C SER A 134 -11.32 -8.65 -17.91
N ARG A 135 -10.75 -9.69 -17.31
CA ARG A 135 -9.58 -9.56 -16.43
C ARG A 135 -8.41 -8.86 -17.13
N GLU A 136 -8.14 -9.23 -18.37
CA GLU A 136 -7.07 -8.69 -19.22
C GLU A 136 -7.31 -7.22 -19.53
N GLN A 137 -8.56 -6.84 -19.82
CA GLN A 137 -8.93 -5.46 -20.07
C GLN A 137 -8.76 -4.59 -18.83
N VAL A 138 -9.14 -5.09 -17.64
CA VAL A 138 -8.90 -4.41 -16.37
C VAL A 138 -7.40 -4.25 -16.11
N ALA A 139 -6.62 -5.31 -16.29
CA ALA A 139 -5.18 -5.25 -16.09
C ALA A 139 -4.51 -4.28 -17.08
N GLY A 140 -4.93 -4.30 -18.34
CA GLY A 140 -4.46 -3.36 -19.37
C GLY A 140 -4.80 -1.92 -19.02
N PHE A 141 -6.06 -1.66 -18.61
CA PHE A 141 -6.49 -0.34 -18.17
C PHE A 141 -5.64 0.16 -17.01
N LEU A 142 -5.49 -0.62 -15.92
CA LEU A 142 -4.71 -0.21 -14.74
C LEU A 142 -3.24 0.09 -15.07
N ARG A 143 -2.62 -0.71 -15.96
CA ARG A 143 -1.21 -0.52 -16.37
C ARG A 143 -0.99 0.67 -17.29
N SER A 144 -2.02 1.11 -18.00
CA SER A 144 -1.93 2.22 -18.95
C SER A 144 -2.19 3.60 -18.34
N GLN A 145 -2.58 3.65 -17.04
CA GLN A 145 -2.96 4.91 -16.44
C GLN A 145 -1.75 5.75 -16.02
N ASP A 146 -1.88 7.06 -16.18
CA ASP A 146 -0.93 8.02 -15.63
C ASP A 146 -1.13 8.18 -14.11
N HIS A 147 -0.17 8.86 -13.47
CA HIS A 147 -0.21 9.10 -12.03
C HIS A 147 -1.47 9.86 -11.57
N ARG A 148 -1.99 10.78 -12.39
CA ARG A 148 -3.17 11.59 -12.03
C ARG A 148 -4.41 10.72 -11.96
N THR A 149 -4.58 9.84 -12.92
CA THR A 149 -5.69 8.88 -12.96
C THR A 149 -5.59 7.88 -11.81
N LEU A 150 -4.38 7.37 -11.52
CA LEU A 150 -4.16 6.46 -10.39
C LEU A 150 -4.53 7.11 -9.07
N TYR A 151 -4.09 8.35 -8.82
CA TYR A 151 -4.45 9.08 -7.60
C TYR A 151 -5.94 9.47 -7.56
N ALA A 152 -6.57 9.74 -8.72
CA ALA A 152 -8.00 10.01 -8.77
C ALA A 152 -8.85 8.83 -8.28
N GLY A 153 -8.35 7.59 -8.42
CA GLY A 153 -8.98 6.40 -7.89
C GLY A 153 -9.21 6.46 -6.37
N TYR A 154 -8.36 7.16 -5.65
CA TYR A 154 -8.42 7.30 -4.19
C TYR A 154 -9.12 8.58 -3.72
N ARG A 155 -9.65 9.39 -4.64
CA ARG A 155 -10.47 10.54 -4.26
C ARG A 155 -11.87 10.10 -3.85
N ARG A 156 -12.41 10.79 -2.86
CA ARG A 156 -13.82 10.61 -2.48
C ARG A 156 -14.73 10.95 -3.66
N PRO A 157 -15.83 10.21 -3.87
CA PRO A 157 -16.78 10.49 -4.96
C PRO A 157 -17.38 11.91 -4.91
N ASP A 158 -17.42 12.51 -3.71
CA ASP A 158 -17.89 13.90 -3.50
C ASP A 158 -16.84 14.97 -3.81
N GLY A 159 -15.63 14.58 -4.23
CA GLY A 159 -14.52 15.46 -4.54
C GLY A 159 -13.87 16.15 -3.33
N LYS A 160 -14.30 15.85 -2.10
CA LYS A 160 -13.85 16.49 -0.86
C LYS A 160 -12.62 15.83 -0.26
N GLY A 161 -11.57 15.62 -1.05
CA GLY A 161 -10.31 15.07 -0.56
C GLY A 161 -10.08 13.61 -0.93
N MET A 162 -9.01 13.03 -0.37
CA MET A 162 -8.69 11.60 -0.50
C MET A 162 -9.65 10.77 0.35
N MET A 163 -9.90 9.52 -0.06
CA MET A 163 -10.60 8.58 0.81
C MET A 163 -9.84 8.48 2.12
N ASP A 164 -10.53 8.74 3.23
CA ASP A 164 -9.92 8.71 4.54
C ASP A 164 -9.53 7.28 4.91
N TRP A 165 -8.34 7.12 5.47
CA TRP A 165 -7.92 5.85 6.07
C TRP A 165 -8.89 5.40 7.18
N GLY A 166 -9.64 6.34 7.77
CA GLY A 166 -10.68 6.09 8.78
C GLY A 166 -11.97 5.49 8.22
N ASP A 167 -12.28 5.71 6.95
CA ASP A 167 -13.44 5.07 6.29
C ASP A 167 -13.17 3.57 6.04
N LEU A 168 -11.94 3.13 6.26
CA LEU A 168 -11.50 1.79 5.94
C LEU A 168 -11.67 0.79 7.08
N ASP A 169 -11.91 1.18 8.34
CA ASP A 169 -12.10 0.15 9.36
C ASP A 169 -12.51 0.53 10.78
N GLN A 170 -13.67 1.04 10.96
CA GLN A 170 -14.27 0.97 12.30
C GLN A 170 -14.89 -0.40 12.61
N ASP A 171 -15.16 -1.22 11.59
CA ASP A 171 -15.86 -2.48 11.77
C ASP A 171 -15.00 -3.63 12.29
N ASN A 172 -13.67 -3.58 12.09
CA ASN A 172 -12.74 -4.62 12.56
C ASN A 172 -12.08 -4.33 13.91
N ILE A 173 -12.30 -3.16 14.50
CA ILE A 173 -11.87 -2.93 15.89
C ILE A 173 -12.94 -3.53 16.81
N PRO A 174 -12.58 -4.48 17.70
CA PRO A 174 -13.53 -5.00 18.68
C PRO A 174 -14.25 -3.87 19.43
N ALA A 175 -15.56 -3.94 19.59
CA ALA A 175 -16.40 -2.84 20.12
C ALA A 175 -15.87 -2.24 21.44
N LYS A 176 -15.19 -3.04 22.27
CA LYS A 176 -14.55 -2.59 23.52
C LYS A 176 -13.39 -1.63 23.35
N TYR A 177 -12.78 -1.56 22.14
CA TYR A 177 -11.65 -0.67 21.82
C TYR A 177 -12.05 0.46 20.85
N ARG A 178 -13.31 0.50 20.40
CA ARG A 178 -13.81 1.59 19.56
C ARG A 178 -13.92 2.86 20.40
N ARG A 179 -13.23 3.93 19.97
CA ARG A 179 -13.46 5.26 20.58
C ARG A 179 -14.88 5.72 20.27
N ARG A 180 -15.59 6.21 21.27
CA ARG A 180 -16.85 6.95 21.10
C ARG A 180 -16.49 8.34 20.55
N GLY A 181 -16.82 8.58 19.29
CA GLY A 181 -16.57 9.85 18.59
C GLY A 181 -15.60 9.66 17.40
N LYS A 182 -15.86 10.37 16.30
CA LYS A 182 -14.93 10.43 15.15
C LYS A 182 -13.63 11.03 15.64
N PRO A 183 -12.45 10.41 15.42
CA PRO A 183 -11.20 11.10 15.64
C PRO A 183 -11.08 12.19 14.58
N GLU A 184 -11.14 13.45 14.98
CA GLU A 184 -10.66 14.56 14.17
C GLU A 184 -9.13 14.49 14.13
N PHE A 185 -8.59 13.63 13.29
CA PHE A 185 -7.19 13.71 12.91
C PHE A 185 -7.11 14.42 11.55
N CYS A 186 -6.93 15.72 11.62
CA CYS A 186 -6.42 16.50 10.50
C CYS A 186 -4.96 16.10 10.27
N TYR A 187 -4.67 15.23 9.32
CA TYR A 187 -3.36 15.18 8.69
C TYR A 187 -3.40 16.14 7.50
N GLY A 188 -2.95 17.37 7.74
CA GLY A 188 -2.55 18.27 6.68
C GLY A 188 -1.19 17.80 6.13
N TYR A 189 -1.16 17.41 4.87
CA TYR A 189 -0.02 17.44 3.97
C TYR A 189 -0.50 17.98 2.63
#